data_2e59781a56da3b9856f55fee0fe25991
#
_entry.id   2e59781a56da3b9856f55fee0fe25991
#
_cell.length_a   1.000
_cell.length_b   1.000
_cell.length_c   1.000
_cell.angle_alpha   90.00
_cell.angle_beta   90.00
_cell.angle_gamma   90.00
#
_symmetry.space_group_name_H-M   'P 1'
#
loop_
_entity.id
_entity.type
_entity.pdbx_description
1 polymer ?
#
loop_
_entity_poly.entity_id
_entity_poly.type
_entity_poly.pdbx_seq_one_letter_code
_entity_poly.pdbx_strand_id
1 'polypeptide(L)'
;MKSKLLLLALCLLGGFGVANAQFVDQKPINELDADYIRIWSDSGPLLSSKITVRVDYGQGGRMPQITDDRRRAMSFNGMIAVLNMFSKEGFELVDIVRDSKDETEIFYLKRKEGFIPYRGSTEGTVEYEP
;
A
#
# COMPACT_ATOMS: atom_id res chain seq x y z
N MET A 1 8.43 44.71 7.61
CA MET A 1 8.75 43.55 8.42
C MET A 1 7.57 42.59 8.65
N LYS A 2 6.34 43.06 8.67
CA LYS A 2 5.15 42.19 8.88
C LYS A 2 4.84 41.30 7.68
N SER A 3 5.17 41.69 6.44
CA SER A 3 4.94 40.89 5.20
C SER A 3 5.84 39.67 5.08
N LYS A 4 7.07 39.71 5.61
CA LYS A 4 8.00 38.56 5.58
C LYS A 4 7.59 37.47 6.56
N LEU A 5 7.01 37.85 7.69
CA LEU A 5 6.51 36.90 8.68
C LEU A 5 5.24 36.20 8.18
N LEU A 6 4.40 36.90 7.43
CA LEU A 6 3.18 36.35 6.82
C LEU A 6 3.52 35.35 5.72
N LEU A 7 4.56 35.61 4.94
CA LEU A 7 5.01 34.70 3.88
C LEU A 7 5.61 33.42 4.47
N LEU A 8 6.32 33.52 5.58
CA LEU A 8 6.89 32.35 6.27
C LEU A 8 5.80 31.46 6.88
N ALA A 9 4.76 32.08 7.45
CA ALA A 9 3.61 31.35 7.97
C ALA A 9 2.80 30.64 6.88
N LEU A 10 2.71 31.22 5.69
CA LEU A 10 2.00 30.62 4.56
C LEU A 10 2.76 29.41 3.97
N CYS A 11 4.10 29.43 4.02
CA CYS A 11 4.92 28.28 3.60
C CYS A 11 4.83 27.09 4.54
N LEU A 12 4.54 27.32 5.83
CA LEU A 12 4.37 26.26 6.82
C LEU A 12 3.00 25.58 6.73
N LEU A 13 2.01 26.22 6.14
CA LEU A 13 0.66 25.66 5.95
C LEU A 13 0.50 24.89 4.63
N GLY A 14 1.45 25.01 3.71
CA GLY A 14 1.40 24.37 2.39
C GLY A 14 1.99 22.96 2.29
N GLY A 15 2.47 22.39 3.39
CA GLY A 15 3.29 21.18 3.38
C GLY A 15 2.64 19.88 3.88
N PHE A 16 1.39 19.91 4.32
CA PHE A 16 0.71 18.68 4.69
C PHE A 16 -0.05 18.09 3.51
N GLY A 17 0.69 17.58 2.54
CA GLY A 17 0.13 16.60 1.62
C GLY A 17 -0.33 15.42 2.46
N VAL A 18 -1.64 15.21 2.56
CA VAL A 18 -2.20 14.00 3.15
C VAL A 18 -1.72 12.84 2.28
N ALA A 19 -0.65 12.20 2.69
CA ALA A 19 -0.26 10.94 2.10
C ALA A 19 -1.41 9.97 2.41
N ASN A 20 -2.17 9.58 1.39
CA ASN A 20 -3.16 8.53 1.52
C ASN A 20 -2.40 7.21 1.74
N ALA A 21 -2.11 6.91 3.01
CA ALA A 21 -1.47 5.67 3.37
C ALA A 21 -2.45 4.50 3.21
N GLN A 22 -1.96 3.42 2.64
CA GLN A 22 -2.67 2.17 2.49
C GLN A 22 -2.22 1.21 3.57
N PHE A 23 -3.18 0.54 4.19
CA PHE A 23 -2.98 -0.35 5.31
C PHE A 23 -3.52 -1.75 5.03
N VAL A 24 -2.86 -2.73 5.63
CA VAL A 24 -3.33 -4.11 5.73
C VAL A 24 -3.23 -4.50 7.21
N ASP A 25 -4.34 -4.92 7.80
CA ASP A 25 -4.41 -5.21 9.24
C ASP A 25 -3.85 -4.06 10.11
N GLN A 26 -4.16 -2.82 9.72
CA GLN A 26 -3.74 -1.59 10.41
C GLN A 26 -2.22 -1.31 10.37
N LYS A 27 -1.47 -2.05 9.55
CA LYS A 27 -0.06 -1.81 9.27
C LYS A 27 0.10 -1.19 7.90
N PRO A 28 0.94 -0.16 7.73
CA PRO A 28 1.31 0.31 6.42
C PRO A 28 1.84 -0.84 5.56
N ILE A 29 1.52 -0.87 4.27
CA ILE A 29 1.93 -1.97 3.38
C ILE A 29 3.45 -2.15 3.36
N ASN A 30 4.21 -1.07 3.38
CA ASN A 30 5.67 -1.12 3.41
C ASN A 30 6.27 -1.69 4.72
N GLU A 31 5.46 -1.80 5.78
CA GLU A 31 5.86 -2.36 7.07
C GLU A 31 5.38 -3.80 7.30
N LEU A 32 4.72 -4.41 6.30
CA LEU A 32 4.32 -5.81 6.40
C LEU A 32 5.56 -6.71 6.58
N ASP A 33 5.50 -7.57 7.57
CA ASP A 33 6.55 -8.57 7.82
C ASP A 33 6.34 -9.78 6.89
N ALA A 34 6.66 -9.58 5.61
CA ALA A 34 6.53 -10.59 4.59
C ALA A 34 7.50 -10.33 3.43
N ASP A 35 8.18 -11.36 2.98
CA ASP A 35 8.98 -11.31 1.77
C ASP A 35 8.13 -11.57 0.51
N TYR A 36 7.11 -12.41 0.66
CA TYR A 36 6.14 -12.74 -0.39
C TYR A 36 4.73 -12.49 0.09
N ILE A 37 3.92 -11.96 -0.79
CA ILE A 37 2.49 -11.79 -0.60
C ILE A 37 1.73 -12.26 -1.83
N ARG A 38 0.47 -12.60 -1.67
CA ARG A 38 -0.44 -12.79 -2.79
C ARG A 38 -1.66 -11.90 -2.62
N ILE A 39 -2.15 -11.41 -3.74
CA ILE A 39 -3.30 -10.50 -3.77
C ILE A 39 -4.28 -10.95 -4.85
N TRP A 40 -5.55 -10.67 -4.64
CA TRP A 40 -6.61 -10.88 -5.62
C TRP A 40 -7.74 -9.88 -5.42
N SER A 41 -8.49 -9.63 -6.48
CA SER A 41 -9.66 -8.78 -6.38
C SER A 41 -10.78 -9.53 -5.67
N ASP A 42 -11.40 -8.86 -4.72
CA ASP A 42 -12.69 -9.26 -4.19
C ASP A 42 -13.76 -8.79 -5.18
N SER A 43 -14.65 -9.69 -5.58
CA SER A 43 -15.70 -9.35 -6.56
C SER A 43 -16.63 -8.32 -5.95
N GLY A 44 -16.49 -7.10 -6.41
CA GLY A 44 -17.46 -6.04 -6.18
C GLY A 44 -18.76 -6.32 -6.97
N PRO A 45 -19.78 -5.49 -6.79
CA PRO A 45 -20.99 -5.62 -7.58
C PRO A 45 -20.67 -5.60 -9.07
N LEU A 46 -21.29 -6.49 -9.84
CA LEU A 46 -21.05 -6.77 -11.27
C LEU A 46 -21.04 -5.53 -12.21
N LEU A 47 -21.46 -4.37 -11.73
CA LEU A 47 -21.51 -3.12 -12.47
C LEU A 47 -20.50 -2.07 -12.00
N SER A 48 -19.68 -2.40 -11.00
CA SER A 48 -18.65 -1.48 -10.52
C SER A 48 -17.36 -1.66 -11.29
N SER A 49 -16.85 -0.62 -11.89
CA SER A 49 -15.49 -0.59 -12.47
C SER A 49 -14.39 -0.58 -11.43
N LYS A 50 -14.75 -0.43 -10.15
CA LYS A 50 -13.82 -0.40 -9.02
C LYS A 50 -13.74 -1.75 -8.33
N ILE A 51 -12.54 -2.11 -7.90
CA ILE A 51 -12.25 -3.35 -7.19
C ILE A 51 -11.76 -3.06 -5.78
N THR A 52 -12.08 -3.95 -4.84
CA THR A 52 -11.37 -4.08 -3.56
C THR A 52 -10.39 -5.25 -3.64
N VAL A 53 -9.38 -5.25 -2.81
CA VAL A 53 -8.29 -6.24 -2.90
C VAL A 53 -8.08 -6.92 -1.56
N ARG A 54 -7.99 -8.25 -1.61
CA ARG A 54 -7.57 -9.10 -0.49
C ARG A 54 -6.08 -9.33 -0.54
N VAL A 55 -5.48 -9.42 0.63
CA VAL A 55 -4.04 -9.64 0.79
C VAL A 55 -3.80 -10.82 1.71
N ASP A 56 -2.96 -11.74 1.26
CA ASP A 56 -2.39 -12.80 2.07
C ASP A 56 -0.89 -12.52 2.21
N TYR A 57 -0.44 -12.23 3.40
CA TYR A 57 0.96 -12.00 3.73
C TYR A 57 1.51 -13.05 4.71
N GLY A 58 0.81 -14.20 4.84
CA GLY A 58 1.19 -15.31 5.71
C GLY A 58 0.61 -15.23 7.13
N GLN A 59 -0.34 -14.33 7.37
CA GLN A 59 -0.94 -14.13 8.69
C GLN A 59 -1.80 -15.30 9.18
N GLY A 60 -2.29 -16.14 8.25
CA GLY A 60 -3.30 -17.15 8.54
C GLY A 60 -4.69 -16.59 8.81
N GLY A 61 -5.71 -17.45 8.82
CA GLY A 61 -7.08 -17.06 9.10
C GLY A 61 -7.71 -16.20 8.00
N ARG A 62 -8.42 -15.15 8.40
CA ARG A 62 -9.14 -14.28 7.47
C ARG A 62 -8.17 -13.42 6.66
N MET A 63 -8.41 -13.36 5.35
CA MET A 63 -7.63 -12.50 4.45
C MET A 63 -8.14 -11.06 4.52
N PRO A 64 -7.31 -10.11 4.99
CA PRO A 64 -7.71 -8.71 5.11
C PRO A 64 -7.82 -8.03 3.75
N GLN A 65 -8.62 -6.97 3.70
CA GLN A 65 -8.64 -6.03 2.58
C GLN A 65 -7.63 -4.91 2.80
N ILE A 66 -7.23 -4.26 1.71
CA ILE A 66 -6.50 -3.00 1.79
C ILE A 66 -7.47 -1.92 2.28
N THR A 67 -7.08 -1.20 3.30
CA THR A 67 -7.89 -0.16 3.95
C THR A 67 -7.21 1.19 3.96
N ASP A 68 -7.99 2.25 4.17
CA ASP A 68 -7.50 3.57 4.48
C ASP A 68 -7.13 3.71 5.98
N ASP A 69 -6.72 4.90 6.38
CA ASP A 69 -6.38 5.23 7.78
C ASP A 69 -7.57 5.15 8.74
N ARG A 70 -8.79 5.15 8.22
CA ARG A 70 -10.04 4.98 8.98
C ARG A 70 -10.57 3.55 8.96
N ARG A 71 -9.77 2.58 8.52
CA ARG A 71 -10.12 1.16 8.41
C ARG A 71 -11.25 0.84 7.42
N ARG A 72 -11.49 1.73 6.47
CA ARG A 72 -12.46 1.49 5.40
C ARG A 72 -11.78 0.81 4.23
N ALA A 73 -12.45 -0.17 3.61
CA ALA A 73 -11.94 -0.82 2.42
C ALA A 73 -11.70 0.20 1.30
N MET A 74 -10.51 0.17 0.72
CA MET A 74 -10.16 1.02 -0.41
C MET A 74 -10.62 0.38 -1.71
N SER A 75 -11.12 1.21 -2.61
CA SER A 75 -11.47 0.84 -3.98
C SER A 75 -10.41 1.33 -4.95
N PHE A 76 -10.10 0.51 -5.95
CA PHE A 76 -9.11 0.81 -6.99
C PHE A 76 -9.76 0.74 -8.37
N ASN A 77 -9.23 1.49 -9.33
CA ASN A 77 -9.73 1.52 -10.72
C ASN A 77 -9.38 0.27 -11.53
N GLY A 78 -8.72 -0.70 -10.93
CA GLY A 78 -8.31 -1.95 -11.55
C GLY A 78 -7.03 -2.50 -10.93
N MET A 79 -6.63 -3.69 -11.35
CA MET A 79 -5.46 -4.37 -10.77
C MET A 79 -4.15 -3.65 -11.09
N ILE A 80 -4.03 -2.99 -12.24
CA ILE A 80 -2.81 -2.23 -12.58
C ILE A 80 -2.58 -1.09 -11.57
N ALA A 81 -3.63 -0.38 -11.16
CA ALA A 81 -3.51 0.65 -10.13
C ALA A 81 -3.02 0.06 -8.79
N VAL A 82 -3.48 -1.14 -8.45
CA VAL A 82 -3.04 -1.88 -7.26
C VAL A 82 -1.56 -2.27 -7.37
N LEU A 83 -1.14 -2.85 -8.49
CA LEU A 83 0.25 -3.24 -8.73
C LEU A 83 1.20 -2.04 -8.68
N ASN A 84 0.80 -0.91 -9.25
CA ASN A 84 1.56 0.33 -9.18
C ASN A 84 1.71 0.83 -7.74
N MET A 85 0.66 0.75 -6.96
CA MET A 85 0.69 1.09 -5.54
C MET A 85 1.65 0.17 -4.77
N PHE A 86 1.55 -1.15 -4.93
CA PHE A 86 2.47 -2.11 -4.29
C PHE A 86 3.92 -1.91 -4.74
N SER A 87 4.14 -1.53 -6.00
CA SER A 87 5.48 -1.22 -6.50
C SER A 87 6.12 -0.05 -5.74
N LYS A 88 5.36 0.98 -5.42
CA LYS A 88 5.82 2.12 -4.61
C LYS A 88 6.06 1.73 -3.14
N GLU A 89 5.33 0.73 -2.66
CA GLU A 89 5.45 0.20 -1.30
C GLU A 89 6.52 -0.89 -1.15
N GLY A 90 7.30 -1.13 -2.20
CA GLY A 90 8.47 -2.01 -2.15
C GLY A 90 8.22 -3.46 -2.51
N PHE A 91 7.15 -3.75 -3.24
CA PHE A 91 6.85 -5.07 -3.77
C PHE A 91 6.90 -5.08 -5.29
N GLU A 92 7.23 -6.19 -5.89
CA GLU A 92 7.21 -6.41 -7.33
C GLU A 92 6.47 -7.70 -7.69
N LEU A 93 5.81 -7.68 -8.84
CA LEU A 93 5.10 -8.85 -9.35
C LEU A 93 6.07 -9.96 -9.73
N VAL A 94 5.78 -11.19 -9.27
CA VAL A 94 6.54 -12.39 -9.60
C VAL A 94 5.79 -13.24 -10.60
N ASP A 95 4.50 -13.48 -10.35
CA ASP A 95 3.69 -14.40 -11.16
C ASP A 95 2.19 -14.08 -11.02
N ILE A 96 1.43 -14.51 -11.98
CA ILE A 96 -0.03 -14.46 -11.99
C ILE A 96 -0.52 -15.88 -12.22
N VAL A 97 -1.31 -16.38 -11.27
CA VAL A 97 -1.92 -17.71 -11.35
C VAL A 97 -3.44 -17.57 -11.41
N ARG A 98 -4.05 -18.27 -12.36
CA ARG A 98 -5.51 -18.33 -12.46
C ARG A 98 -6.02 -19.56 -11.73
N ASP A 99 -6.93 -19.35 -10.77
CA ASP A 99 -7.63 -20.46 -10.14
C ASP A 99 -8.65 -21.05 -11.13
N SER A 100 -8.58 -22.35 -11.35
CA SER A 100 -9.45 -23.05 -12.29
C SER A 100 -10.89 -23.22 -11.81
N LYS A 101 -11.13 -23.05 -10.50
CA LYS A 101 -12.47 -23.25 -9.91
C LYS A 101 -13.40 -22.05 -10.06
N ASP A 102 -12.88 -20.87 -9.80
CA ASP A 102 -13.64 -19.62 -9.79
C ASP A 102 -13.12 -18.57 -10.78
N GLU A 103 -12.12 -18.93 -11.57
CA GLU A 103 -11.45 -18.06 -12.54
C GLU A 103 -10.77 -16.82 -11.92
N THR A 104 -10.56 -16.80 -10.61
CA THR A 104 -9.89 -15.70 -9.93
C THR A 104 -8.41 -15.66 -10.30
N GLU A 105 -7.91 -14.50 -10.67
CA GLU A 105 -6.48 -14.28 -10.89
C GLU A 105 -5.83 -13.93 -9.56
N ILE A 106 -4.79 -14.69 -9.20
CA ILE A 106 -3.99 -14.49 -8.01
C ILE A 106 -2.63 -13.94 -8.43
N PHE A 107 -2.26 -12.81 -7.88
CA PHE A 107 -1.01 -12.11 -8.16
C PHE A 107 -0.04 -12.37 -7.01
N TYR A 108 1.10 -12.96 -7.33
CA TYR A 108 2.18 -13.20 -6.39
C TYR A 108 3.20 -12.08 -6.50
N LEU A 109 3.49 -11.43 -5.38
CA LEU A 109 4.45 -10.35 -5.29
C LEU A 109 5.55 -10.71 -4.31
N LYS A 110 6.74 -10.20 -4.55
CA LYS A 110 7.87 -10.31 -3.63
C LYS A 110 8.37 -8.92 -3.25
N ARG A 111 9.00 -8.83 -2.09
CA ARG A 111 9.70 -7.60 -1.70
C ARG A 111 10.88 -7.36 -2.63
N LYS A 112 11.05 -6.11 -3.07
CA LYS A 112 12.19 -5.70 -3.89
C LYS A 112 13.49 -5.84 -3.09
N GLU A 113 14.56 -6.28 -3.74
CA GLU A 113 15.89 -6.28 -3.15
C GLU A 113 16.32 -4.86 -2.76
N GLY A 114 16.94 -4.74 -1.58
CA GLY A 114 17.41 -3.45 -1.09
C GLY A 114 16.31 -2.48 -0.66
N PHE A 115 15.03 -2.88 -0.74
CA PHE A 115 13.95 -2.07 -0.22
C PHE A 115 13.99 -2.08 1.32
N ILE A 116 14.25 -0.92 1.89
CA ILE A 116 14.18 -0.71 3.34
C ILE A 116 12.78 -0.17 3.65
N PRO A 117 11.95 -0.91 4.37
CA PRO A 117 10.63 -0.40 4.77
C PRO A 117 10.80 0.92 5.53
N TYR A 118 10.05 1.92 5.12
CA TYR A 118 9.98 3.15 5.89
C TYR A 118 9.37 2.81 7.26
N ARG A 119 10.19 2.66 8.23
CA ARG A 119 9.77 2.65 9.62
C ARG A 119 9.59 4.11 9.99
N GLY A 120 8.35 4.55 10.07
CA GLY A 120 8.00 5.93 10.43
C GLY A 120 8.91 6.40 11.55
N SER A 121 9.42 7.61 11.43
CA SER A 121 10.45 8.20 12.27
C SER A 121 10.07 8.17 13.75
N THR A 122 10.38 7.07 14.40
CA THR A 122 10.76 7.09 15.79
C THR A 122 12.27 7.20 15.80
N GLU A 123 12.75 8.43 15.90
CA GLU A 123 14.11 8.84 16.24
C GLU A 123 15.21 7.79 15.96
N GLY A 124 15.93 7.99 14.90
CA GLY A 124 17.12 7.21 14.61
C GLY A 124 17.63 7.53 13.21
N THR A 125 18.66 8.31 13.15
CA THR A 125 19.49 8.59 11.98
C THR A 125 19.78 7.27 11.25
N VAL A 126 19.25 7.12 10.03
CA VAL A 126 19.68 6.04 9.17
C VAL A 126 21.08 6.42 8.69
N GLU A 127 22.09 5.83 9.29
CA GLU A 127 23.44 5.87 8.79
C GLU A 127 23.49 4.99 7.53
N TYR A 128 23.67 5.62 6.38
CA TYR A 128 24.05 4.91 5.16
C TYR A 128 25.51 4.50 5.30
N GLU A 129 25.77 3.25 5.57
CA GLU A 129 27.10 2.70 5.28
C GLU A 129 27.19 2.40 3.77
N PRO A 130 28.23 2.93 3.08
CA PRO A 130 28.45 2.66 1.67
C PRO A 130 28.87 1.21 1.39
#